data_efc9ca9218cdbae76380e6311e958ab6
#
_entry.id   efc9ca9218cdbae76380e6311e958ab6
#
_cell.length_a   1.000
_cell.length_b   1.000
_cell.length_c   1.000
_cell.angle_alpha   90.00
_cell.angle_beta   90.00
_cell.angle_gamma   90.00
#
_symmetry.space_group_name_H-M   'P 1'
#
loop_
_entity.id
_entity.type
_entity.pdbx_description
1 polymer ?
#
loop_
_entity_poly.entity_id
_entity_poly.type
_entity_poly.pdbx_seq_one_letter_code
_entity_poly.pdbx_strand_id
1 'polypeptide(L)'
;MNKKTIQTAIKMCEKAYAPFSKYKVGSAVEIESGEIIGGCNIESSSYGLTCCAERVALFRAIAEGYRKFKSIAVATKNAGMPCGACRQVIWELCGEIPVYICNMNLSLIHISEPTRHRRI
;
A
#
# COMPACT_ATOMS: atom_id res chain seq x y z
N MET A 1 -13.44 -1.45 9.14
CA MET A 1 -11.97 -1.31 8.95
C MET A 1 -11.24 -2.31 9.81
N ASN A 2 -10.30 -3.01 9.22
CA ASN A 2 -9.53 -4.02 9.96
C ASN A 2 -8.28 -3.38 10.55
N LYS A 3 -8.22 -3.30 11.88
CA LYS A 3 -7.06 -2.73 12.57
C LYS A 3 -5.77 -3.47 12.27
N LYS A 4 -5.85 -4.77 12.06
CA LYS A 4 -4.69 -5.58 11.70
C LYS A 4 -4.05 -5.15 10.39
N THR A 5 -4.86 -4.72 9.44
CA THR A 5 -4.34 -4.24 8.15
C THR A 5 -3.49 -2.99 8.37
N ILE A 6 -3.97 -2.07 9.18
CA ILE A 6 -3.24 -0.84 9.50
C ILE A 6 -1.97 -1.16 10.29
N GLN A 7 -2.08 -2.04 11.28
CA GLN A 7 -0.92 -2.43 12.09
C GLN A 7 0.16 -3.11 11.23
N THR A 8 -0.25 -3.94 10.29
CA THR A 8 0.69 -4.59 9.39
C THR A 8 1.38 -3.57 8.49
N ALA A 9 0.64 -2.60 7.97
CA ALA A 9 1.23 -1.54 7.16
C ALA A 9 2.30 -0.78 7.94
N ILE A 10 2.00 -0.45 9.20
CA ILE A 10 2.96 0.26 10.05
C ILE A 10 4.21 -0.59 10.30
N LYS A 11 4.02 -1.85 10.61
CA LYS A 11 5.14 -2.78 10.83
C LYS A 11 6.02 -2.89 9.60
N MET A 12 5.43 -2.88 8.43
CA MET A 12 6.19 -3.02 7.18
C MET A 12 7.11 -1.84 6.92
N CYS A 13 6.86 -0.69 7.52
CA CYS A 13 7.78 0.44 7.41
C CYS A 13 9.19 0.07 7.89
N GLU A 14 9.29 -0.79 8.89
CA GLU A 14 10.59 -1.20 9.44
C GLU A 14 11.40 -2.03 8.44
N LYS A 15 10.73 -2.64 7.49
CA LYS A 15 11.37 -3.49 6.48
C LYS A 15 11.70 -2.73 5.20
N ALA A 16 11.32 -1.47 5.12
CA ALA A 16 11.53 -0.67 3.92
C ALA A 16 13.00 -0.52 3.60
N TYR A 17 13.31 -0.59 2.31
CA TYR A 17 14.66 -0.37 1.81
C TYR A 17 14.69 0.99 1.14
N ALA A 18 15.04 2.02 1.92
CA ALA A 18 14.98 3.40 1.47
C ALA A 18 16.31 4.13 1.74
N PRO A 19 17.44 3.63 1.13
CA PRO A 19 18.75 4.21 1.42
C PRO A 19 18.95 5.61 0.83
N PHE A 20 18.16 5.98 -0.17
CA PHE A 20 18.32 7.24 -0.86
C PHE A 20 17.44 8.34 -0.26
N SER A 21 16.14 8.11 -0.17
CA SER A 21 15.21 9.13 0.34
C SER A 21 15.10 9.13 1.87
N LYS A 22 15.39 8.01 2.50
CA LYS A 22 15.15 7.79 3.93
C LYS A 22 13.66 7.84 4.28
N TYR A 23 12.80 7.83 3.30
CA TYR A 23 11.36 7.92 3.50
C TYR A 23 10.76 6.52 3.43
N LYS A 24 10.47 5.96 4.59
CA LYS A 24 9.97 4.59 4.70
C LYS A 24 8.46 4.55 4.59
N VAL A 25 7.96 3.65 3.76
CA VAL A 25 6.54 3.46 3.54
C VAL A 25 6.22 1.98 3.75
N GLY A 26 5.14 1.72 4.46
CA GLY A 26 4.62 0.37 4.62
C GLY A 26 3.23 0.29 4.05
N SER A 27 2.85 -0.88 3.59
CA SER A 27 1.51 -1.11 3.09
C SER A 27 1.05 -2.50 3.46
N ALA A 28 -0.26 -2.69 3.46
CA ALA A 28 -0.85 -4.01 3.68
C ALA A 28 -2.15 -4.08 2.91
N VAL A 29 -2.37 -5.18 2.22
CA VAL A 29 -3.62 -5.41 1.53
C VAL A 29 -4.39 -6.49 2.26
N GLU A 30 -5.67 -6.23 2.51
CA GLU A 30 -6.56 -7.20 3.13
C GLU A 30 -7.24 -7.99 2.03
N ILE A 31 -7.05 -9.31 2.06
CA ILE A 31 -7.63 -10.22 1.10
C ILE A 31 -9.07 -10.51 1.52
N GLU A 32 -9.94 -10.77 0.57
CA GLU A 32 -11.35 -11.03 0.86
C GLU A 32 -11.53 -12.19 1.85
N SER A 33 -10.67 -13.19 1.80
CA SER A 33 -10.73 -14.33 2.72
C SER A 33 -10.17 -14.04 4.12
N GLY A 34 -9.61 -12.85 4.33
CA GLY A 34 -9.15 -12.43 5.66
C GLY A 34 -7.65 -12.34 5.86
N GLU A 35 -6.86 -12.90 4.96
CA GLU A 35 -5.41 -12.81 5.05
C GLU A 35 -4.95 -11.37 4.80
N ILE A 36 -3.80 -11.04 5.35
CA ILE A 36 -3.23 -9.71 5.19
C ILE A 36 -1.81 -9.87 4.66
N ILE A 37 -1.55 -9.24 3.53
CA ILE A 37 -0.24 -9.32 2.86
C ILE A 37 0.44 -7.96 2.93
N GLY A 38 1.63 -7.93 3.52
CA GLY A 38 2.37 -6.69 3.69
C GLY A 38 3.35 -6.40 2.58
N GLY A 39 3.69 -5.13 2.42
CA GLY A 39 4.71 -4.66 1.51
C GLY A 39 5.37 -3.40 2.03
N CYS A 40 6.54 -3.10 1.50
CA CYS A 40 7.28 -1.90 1.87
C CYS A 40 7.94 -1.34 0.62
N ASN A 41 8.32 -0.06 0.67
CA ASN A 41 8.99 0.52 -0.49
C ASN A 41 10.42 -0.01 -0.59
N ILE A 42 10.85 -0.19 -1.83
CA ILE A 42 12.19 -0.69 -2.14
C ILE A 42 12.76 0.23 -3.19
N GLU A 43 13.81 0.95 -2.82
CA GLU A 43 14.40 1.97 -3.67
C GLU A 43 15.56 1.43 -4.50
N SER A 44 15.64 1.93 -5.73
CA SER A 44 16.74 1.66 -6.62
C SER A 44 17.45 2.97 -6.93
N SER A 45 18.76 2.91 -7.17
CA SER A 45 19.49 4.09 -7.66
C SER A 45 18.95 4.57 -9.00
N SER A 46 18.33 3.67 -9.77
CA SER A 46 17.59 4.05 -10.96
C SER A 46 16.15 4.31 -10.53
N TYR A 47 15.74 5.57 -10.52
CA TYR A 47 14.44 5.96 -10.01
C TYR A 47 13.29 5.16 -10.61
N GLY A 48 13.34 4.89 -11.91
CA GLY A 48 12.30 4.15 -12.58
C GLY A 48 12.11 2.72 -12.09
N LEU A 49 13.09 2.17 -11.37
CA LEU A 49 13.02 0.81 -10.84
C LEU A 49 12.60 0.76 -9.37
N THR A 50 12.45 1.92 -8.73
CA THR A 50 11.98 1.99 -7.36
C THR A 50 10.53 1.48 -7.31
N CYS A 51 10.25 0.62 -6.33
CA CYS A 51 8.92 0.05 -6.17
C CYS A 51 8.26 0.56 -4.89
N CYS A 52 7.07 1.13 -5.04
CA CYS A 52 6.32 1.65 -3.91
C CYS A 52 5.75 0.51 -3.06
N ALA A 53 5.53 0.79 -1.78
CA ALA A 53 5.04 -0.21 -0.82
C ALA A 53 3.72 -0.85 -1.27
N GLU A 54 2.80 -0.07 -1.81
CA GLU A 54 1.50 -0.57 -2.25
C GLU A 54 1.67 -1.60 -3.37
N ARG A 55 2.57 -1.31 -4.32
CA ARG A 55 2.82 -2.25 -5.42
C ARG A 55 3.50 -3.52 -4.92
N VAL A 56 4.42 -3.41 -3.97
CA VAL A 56 5.05 -4.60 -3.39
C VAL A 56 3.99 -5.48 -2.73
N ALA A 57 3.09 -4.89 -1.94
CA ALA A 57 2.03 -5.65 -1.27
C ALA A 57 1.12 -6.33 -2.28
N LEU A 58 0.66 -5.59 -3.29
CA LEU A 58 -0.27 -6.12 -4.29
C LEU A 58 0.38 -7.18 -5.17
N PHE A 59 1.59 -6.92 -5.64
CA PHE A 59 2.28 -7.89 -6.49
C PHE A 59 2.60 -9.17 -5.73
N ARG A 60 2.96 -9.04 -4.45
CA ARG A 60 3.17 -10.20 -3.60
C ARG A 60 1.88 -11.01 -3.45
N ALA A 61 0.75 -10.34 -3.22
CA ALA A 61 -0.54 -11.01 -3.09
C ALA A 61 -0.92 -11.74 -4.37
N ILE A 62 -0.74 -11.09 -5.52
CA ILE A 62 -1.01 -11.70 -6.82
C ILE A 62 -0.11 -12.93 -7.03
N ALA A 63 1.16 -12.81 -6.68
CA ALA A 63 2.11 -13.91 -6.83
C ALA A 63 1.73 -15.11 -5.93
N GLU A 64 1.10 -14.83 -4.80
CA GLU A 64 0.64 -15.89 -3.91
C GLU A 64 -0.71 -16.48 -4.33
N GLY A 65 -1.32 -15.97 -5.39
CA GLY A 65 -2.54 -16.53 -5.96
C GLY A 65 -3.82 -15.79 -5.61
N TYR A 66 -3.75 -14.72 -4.84
CA TYR A 66 -4.94 -13.97 -4.46
C TYR A 66 -5.38 -13.04 -5.58
N ARG A 67 -6.70 -12.88 -5.73
CA ARG A 67 -7.27 -12.06 -6.80
C ARG A 67 -8.37 -11.13 -6.32
N LYS A 68 -8.90 -11.34 -5.10
CA LYS A 68 -10.00 -10.53 -4.56
C LYS A 68 -9.55 -9.83 -3.30
N PHE A 69 -9.63 -8.51 -3.32
CA PHE A 69 -9.09 -7.66 -2.27
C PHE A 69 -10.20 -6.83 -1.63
N LYS A 70 -10.09 -6.63 -0.34
CA LYS A 70 -11.10 -5.95 0.46
C LYS A 70 -10.73 -4.52 0.79
N SER A 71 -9.46 -4.28 1.08
CA SER A 71 -8.96 -2.94 1.41
C SER A 71 -7.45 -2.92 1.30
N ILE A 72 -6.88 -1.73 1.27
CA ILE A 72 -5.43 -1.56 1.32
C ILE A 72 -5.11 -0.41 2.27
N ALA A 73 -4.07 -0.57 3.08
CA ALA A 73 -3.60 0.45 4.00
C ALA A 73 -2.20 0.90 3.59
N VAL A 74 -1.93 2.18 3.77
CA VAL A 74 -0.62 2.77 3.52
C VAL A 74 -0.21 3.54 4.76
N ALA A 75 0.97 3.25 5.28
CA ALA A 75 1.49 3.91 6.47
C ALA A 75 2.79 4.63 6.14
N THR A 76 2.84 5.90 6.51
CA THR A 76 4.04 6.71 6.36
C THR A 76 4.16 7.60 7.59
N LYS A 77 5.30 8.27 7.71
CA LYS A 77 5.55 9.17 8.81
C LYS A 77 4.50 10.29 8.88
N ASN A 78 4.07 10.80 7.74
CA ASN A 78 3.16 11.93 7.65
C ASN A 78 1.86 11.62 6.90
N ALA A 79 1.53 10.35 6.78
CA ALA A 79 0.30 9.90 6.12
C ALA A 79 0.17 10.42 4.68
N GLY A 80 1.25 10.27 3.91
CA GLY A 80 1.25 10.71 2.51
C GLY A 80 0.35 9.86 1.63
N MET A 81 -0.24 10.48 0.61
CA MET A 81 -1.11 9.80 -0.34
C MET A 81 -0.33 8.89 -1.30
N PRO A 82 -0.94 7.81 -1.78
CA PRO A 82 -0.31 6.99 -2.81
C PRO A 82 -0.02 7.80 -4.07
N CYS A 83 1.05 7.47 -4.76
CA CYS A 83 1.38 8.12 -6.03
C CYS A 83 0.41 7.71 -7.13
N GLY A 84 0.46 8.43 -8.26
CA GLY A 84 -0.43 8.16 -9.39
C GLY A 84 -0.29 6.74 -9.92
N ALA A 85 0.94 6.24 -10.03
CA ALA A 85 1.18 4.88 -10.51
C ALA A 85 0.56 3.85 -9.57
N CYS A 86 0.69 4.05 -8.26
CA CYS A 86 0.10 3.14 -7.28
C CYS A 86 -1.42 3.17 -7.34
N ARG A 87 -2.01 4.33 -7.53
CA ARG A 87 -3.47 4.45 -7.67
C ARG A 87 -3.96 3.69 -8.89
N GLN A 88 -3.23 3.78 -9.99
CA GLN A 88 -3.58 3.06 -11.21
C GLN A 88 -3.52 1.54 -10.98
N VAL A 89 -2.46 1.07 -10.33
CA VAL A 89 -2.31 -0.35 -10.05
C VAL A 89 -3.41 -0.85 -9.11
N ILE A 90 -3.73 -0.07 -8.07
CA ILE A 90 -4.81 -0.42 -7.16
C ILE A 90 -6.12 -0.55 -7.93
N TRP A 91 -6.42 0.40 -8.80
CA TRP A 91 -7.63 0.35 -9.59
C TRP A 91 -7.67 -0.90 -10.47
N GLU A 92 -6.57 -1.20 -11.16
CA GLU A 92 -6.54 -2.33 -12.09
C GLU A 92 -6.64 -3.68 -11.39
N LEU A 93 -5.98 -3.83 -10.24
CA LEU A 93 -5.94 -5.13 -9.56
C LEU A 93 -7.08 -5.32 -8.57
N CYS A 94 -7.56 -4.25 -7.97
CA CYS A 94 -8.51 -4.33 -6.87
C CYS A 94 -9.88 -3.76 -7.20
N GLY A 95 -9.96 -2.87 -8.19
CA GLY A 95 -11.18 -2.13 -8.45
C GLY A 95 -11.39 -1.06 -7.39
N GLU A 96 -12.66 -0.81 -7.08
CA GLU A 96 -13.03 0.21 -6.11
C GLU A 96 -13.01 -0.37 -4.70
N ILE A 97 -11.90 -0.16 -3.99
CA ILE A 97 -11.78 -0.59 -2.60
C ILE A 97 -11.30 0.58 -1.73
N PRO A 98 -11.59 0.55 -0.43
CA PRO A 98 -11.10 1.61 0.46
C PRO A 98 -9.57 1.59 0.56
N VAL A 99 -9.01 2.78 0.57
CA VAL A 99 -7.58 2.99 0.80
C VAL A 99 -7.45 3.76 2.11
N TYR A 100 -6.86 3.13 3.11
CA TYR A 100 -6.67 3.75 4.42
C TYR A 100 -5.27 4.33 4.50
N ILE A 101 -5.18 5.60 4.82
CA ILE A 101 -3.91 6.32 4.92
C ILE A 101 -3.68 6.69 6.37
N CYS A 102 -2.60 6.23 6.94
CA CYS A 102 -2.34 6.42 8.36
C CYS A 102 -0.89 6.84 8.61
N ASN A 103 -0.67 7.39 9.80
CA ASN A 103 0.68 7.68 10.27
C ASN A 103 1.15 6.54 11.19
N MET A 104 2.36 6.68 11.74
CA MET A 104 2.98 5.63 12.54
C MET A 104 2.32 5.40 13.89
N ASN A 105 1.40 6.26 14.29
CA ASN A 105 0.72 6.17 15.60
C ASN A 105 -0.66 5.53 15.49
N LEU A 106 -0.92 4.77 14.44
CA LEU A 106 -2.21 4.15 14.18
C LEU A 106 -3.34 5.16 13.91
N SER A 107 -3.00 6.44 13.78
CA SER A 107 -3.99 7.46 13.48
C SER A 107 -4.40 7.37 12.01
N LEU A 108 -5.66 7.09 11.79
CA LEU A 108 -6.21 7.11 10.45
C LEU A 108 -6.45 8.55 10.04
N ILE A 109 -5.68 9.04 9.08
CA ILE A 109 -5.76 10.43 8.65
C ILE A 109 -6.78 10.59 7.53
N HIS A 110 -6.86 9.59 6.66
CA HIS A 110 -7.67 9.76 5.47
C HIS A 110 -8.11 8.41 4.91
N ILE A 111 -9.32 8.36 4.37
CA ILE A 111 -9.83 7.22 3.62
C ILE A 111 -10.11 7.70 2.22
N SER A 112 -9.62 6.96 1.24
CA SER A 112 -9.78 7.31 -0.16
C SER A 112 -10.18 6.07 -0.93
N GLU A 113 -10.83 6.29 -2.08
CA GLU A 113 -11.13 5.20 -3.01
C GLU A 113 -10.73 5.63 -4.40
N PRO A 114 -10.14 4.73 -5.20
CA PRO A 114 -9.86 5.05 -6.60
C PRO A 114 -11.16 5.32 -7.32
N THR A 115 -11.16 6.29 -8.23
CA THR A 115 -12.35 6.63 -8.98
C THR A 115 -12.16 6.26 -10.45
N ARG A 116 -13.25 5.79 -11.06
CA ARG A 116 -13.21 5.31 -12.44
C ARG A 116 -12.73 6.36 -13.42
N HIS A 117 -13.25 7.56 -13.27
CA HIS A 117 -12.93 8.62 -14.22
C HIS A 117 -11.53 9.16 -14.08
N ARG A 118 -10.79 8.71 -13.07
CA ARG A 118 -9.37 9.05 -12.93
C ARG A 118 -8.48 8.02 -13.54
N ARG A 119 -9.05 6.97 -14.03
CA ARG A 119 -8.31 5.93 -14.71
C ARG A 119 -7.84 6.48 -16.05
N ILE A 120 -6.65 6.13 -16.39
CA ILE A 120 -6.05 6.59 -17.63
C ILE A 120 -6.16 5.54 -18.69
#